data_3ed3d602754d45c7e9ab1a5775c642b6
#
_entry.id   3ed3d602754d45c7e9ab1a5775c642b6
#
_cell.length_a   1.000
_cell.length_b   1.000
_cell.length_c   1.000
_cell.angle_alpha   90.00
_cell.angle_beta   90.00
_cell.angle_gamma   90.00
#
_symmetry.space_group_name_H-M   'P 1'
#
loop_
_entity.id
_entity.type
_entity.pdbx_description
1 polymer ?
#
loop_
_entity_poly.entity_id
_entity_poly.type
_entity_poly.pdbx_seq_one_letter_code
_entity_poly.pdbx_strand_id
1 'polypeptide(L)'
;AKNVVLAGVKSVTLHDNAPVQIADLGAQFFLREGDIGQPRATVTVPRLAELNQYVPVKEYAGDLTPEYAAQFGIVVLTGAPLAEAIAINEACRKAGARFIMTDTMGLFGSLFCDFGDEFVVHDTNGEEPQNAMVASVTQEEAGLVTVLDEGRHGLEDGDCVTFSEVVGMGELNECEPRPVKVVGPYTFTIGDTRGLGKYERGGYMHQVK
;
A
#
# COMPACT_ATOMS: atom_id res chain seq x y z
N ALA A 1 -1.04 0.33 14.87
CA ALA A 1 -2.49 0.53 14.72
C ALA A 1 -2.81 1.87 14.05
N LYS A 2 -2.25 3.02 14.51
CA LYS A 2 -2.56 4.37 13.97
C LYS A 2 -2.49 4.45 12.45
N ASN A 3 -1.34 4.16 11.85
CA ASN A 3 -1.14 4.28 10.41
C ASN A 3 -2.00 3.29 9.61
N VAL A 4 -2.31 2.12 10.18
CA VAL A 4 -3.21 1.13 9.55
C VAL A 4 -4.63 1.67 9.44
N VAL A 5 -5.15 2.31 10.50
CA VAL A 5 -6.49 2.94 10.48
C VAL A 5 -6.51 4.12 9.50
N LEU A 6 -5.47 4.96 9.49
CA LEU A 6 -5.37 6.09 8.57
C LEU A 6 -5.26 5.64 7.09
N ALA A 7 -4.66 4.48 6.82
CA ALA A 7 -4.60 3.89 5.49
C ALA A 7 -5.96 3.37 4.95
N GLY A 8 -7.03 3.39 5.77
CA GLY A 8 -8.36 3.07 5.30
C GLY A 8 -8.65 1.58 5.14
N VAL A 9 -8.07 0.71 5.97
CA VAL A 9 -8.37 -0.73 5.94
C VAL A 9 -9.84 -1.01 6.26
N LYS A 10 -10.34 -2.18 5.85
CA LYS A 10 -11.74 -2.57 6.02
C LYS A 10 -12.22 -2.52 7.49
N SER A 11 -11.39 -2.96 8.43
CA SER A 11 -11.66 -2.88 9.89
C SER A 11 -10.40 -3.21 10.68
N VAL A 12 -10.34 -2.79 11.93
CA VAL A 12 -9.27 -3.11 12.87
C VAL A 12 -9.88 -3.69 14.15
N THR A 13 -9.35 -4.81 14.63
CA THR A 13 -9.66 -5.35 15.95
C THR A 13 -8.40 -5.32 16.81
N LEU A 14 -8.49 -4.70 17.97
CA LEU A 14 -7.41 -4.67 18.96
C LEU A 14 -7.66 -5.72 20.05
N HIS A 15 -6.61 -6.45 20.41
CA HIS A 15 -6.56 -7.33 21.56
C HIS A 15 -5.37 -6.96 22.44
N ASP A 16 -5.62 -6.48 23.63
CA ASP A 16 -4.60 -6.25 24.66
C ASP A 16 -5.32 -6.07 26.03
N ASN A 17 -5.42 -7.13 26.78
CA ASN A 17 -6.10 -7.15 28.08
C ASN A 17 -5.20 -6.70 29.23
N ALA A 18 -3.92 -6.43 28.98
CA ALA A 18 -3.01 -5.97 30.01
C ALA A 18 -3.37 -4.55 30.50
N PRO A 19 -3.25 -4.29 31.82
CA PRO A 19 -3.52 -2.96 32.35
C PRO A 19 -2.46 -1.95 31.92
N VAL A 20 -2.89 -0.72 31.68
CA VAL A 20 -2.00 0.42 31.43
C VAL A 20 -1.07 0.64 32.62
N GLN A 21 0.22 0.74 32.36
CA GLN A 21 1.26 1.07 33.34
C GLN A 21 1.90 2.42 33.03
N ILE A 22 2.56 3.01 34.01
CA ILE A 22 3.26 4.30 33.84
C ILE A 22 4.29 4.22 32.70
N ALA A 23 4.98 3.10 32.56
CA ALA A 23 5.97 2.89 31.49
C ALA A 23 5.35 2.95 30.09
N ASP A 24 4.08 2.56 29.93
CA ASP A 24 3.38 2.59 28.65
C ASP A 24 3.15 4.01 28.13
N LEU A 25 3.05 5.00 29.00
CA LEU A 25 2.80 6.40 28.64
C LEU A 25 3.92 7.01 27.79
N GLY A 26 5.15 6.51 27.93
CA GLY A 26 6.29 6.96 27.15
C GLY A 26 6.35 6.36 25.73
N ALA A 27 5.65 5.27 25.46
CA ALA A 27 5.72 4.53 24.20
C ALA A 27 4.39 4.45 23.45
N GLN A 28 3.25 4.57 24.14
CA GLN A 28 1.92 4.40 23.58
C GLN A 28 1.20 5.74 23.39
N PHE A 29 1.10 6.19 22.16
CA PHE A 29 0.54 7.51 21.80
C PHE A 29 -0.87 7.79 22.32
N PHE A 30 -1.70 6.75 22.48
CA PHE A 30 -3.11 6.90 22.86
C PHE A 30 -3.36 6.86 24.36
N LEU A 31 -2.35 6.60 25.20
CA LEU A 31 -2.52 6.47 26.65
C LEU A 31 -2.25 7.80 27.37
N ARG A 32 -2.93 7.97 28.51
CA ARG A 32 -2.80 9.12 29.40
C ARG A 32 -2.73 8.67 30.86
N GLU A 33 -2.28 9.52 31.75
CA GLU A 33 -2.17 9.20 33.20
C GLU A 33 -3.49 8.71 33.81
N GLY A 34 -4.63 9.27 33.41
CA GLY A 34 -5.95 8.83 33.87
C GLY A 34 -6.38 7.44 33.41
N ASP A 35 -5.64 6.82 32.51
CA ASP A 35 -5.93 5.48 31.99
C ASP A 35 -5.22 4.37 32.79
N ILE A 36 -4.28 4.73 33.67
CA ILE A 36 -3.49 3.76 34.46
C ILE A 36 -4.42 2.78 35.18
N GLY A 37 -4.13 1.49 35.01
CA GLY A 37 -4.90 0.40 35.61
C GLY A 37 -6.08 -0.11 34.77
N GLN A 38 -6.47 0.60 33.70
CA GLN A 38 -7.50 0.12 32.78
C GLN A 38 -6.88 -0.75 31.67
N PRO A 39 -7.63 -1.69 31.04
CA PRO A 39 -7.09 -2.48 29.91
C PRO A 39 -6.65 -1.60 28.75
N ARG A 40 -5.48 -1.86 28.19
CA ARG A 40 -4.88 -1.01 27.13
C ARG A 40 -5.74 -0.93 25.86
N ALA A 41 -6.35 -2.04 25.42
CA ALA A 41 -7.24 -2.01 24.26
C ALA A 41 -8.49 -1.18 24.52
N THR A 42 -9.12 -1.32 25.69
CA THR A 42 -10.36 -0.61 26.04
C THR A 42 -10.20 0.91 25.94
N VAL A 43 -9.09 1.45 26.45
CA VAL A 43 -8.85 2.90 26.42
C VAL A 43 -8.31 3.40 25.06
N THR A 44 -7.70 2.51 24.28
CA THR A 44 -7.12 2.86 22.97
C THR A 44 -8.17 2.88 21.86
N VAL A 45 -9.11 1.94 21.86
CA VAL A 45 -10.11 1.77 20.80
C VAL A 45 -10.90 3.04 20.47
N PRO A 46 -11.50 3.76 21.45
CA PRO A 46 -12.25 4.99 21.16
C PRO A 46 -11.39 6.05 20.46
N ARG A 47 -10.17 6.27 20.97
CA ARG A 47 -9.24 7.28 20.44
C ARG A 47 -8.69 6.92 19.07
N LEU A 48 -8.52 5.63 18.81
CA LEU A 48 -8.08 5.13 17.50
C LEU A 48 -9.20 5.26 16.46
N ALA A 49 -10.46 5.02 16.86
CA ALA A 49 -11.64 5.15 16.00
C ALA A 49 -11.89 6.61 15.56
N GLU A 50 -11.49 7.60 16.36
CA GLU A 50 -11.60 9.03 16.01
C GLU A 50 -10.74 9.43 14.80
N LEU A 51 -9.68 8.67 14.49
CA LEU A 51 -8.75 9.01 13.40
C LEU A 51 -9.35 8.83 12.01
N ASN A 52 -10.26 7.86 11.86
CA ASN A 52 -10.92 7.58 10.58
C ASN A 52 -12.28 6.93 10.82
N GLN A 53 -13.34 7.71 10.60
CA GLN A 53 -14.72 7.28 10.83
C GLN A 53 -15.21 6.19 9.86
N TYR A 54 -14.51 5.99 8.74
CA TYR A 54 -14.84 4.95 7.76
C TYR A 54 -14.25 3.58 8.11
N VAL A 55 -13.35 3.51 9.09
CA VAL A 55 -12.71 2.25 9.54
C VAL A 55 -13.32 1.83 10.89
N PRO A 56 -14.13 0.78 10.93
CA PRO A 56 -14.62 0.23 12.20
C PRO A 56 -13.45 -0.28 13.04
N VAL A 57 -13.28 0.27 14.24
CA VAL A 57 -12.30 -0.18 15.24
C VAL A 57 -13.03 -0.85 16.39
N LYS A 58 -12.64 -2.08 16.74
CA LYS A 58 -13.27 -2.88 17.78
C LYS A 58 -12.25 -3.41 18.78
N GLU A 59 -12.69 -3.63 19.99
CA GLU A 59 -11.97 -4.37 21.03
C GLU A 59 -12.35 -5.85 20.97
N TYR A 60 -11.38 -6.71 21.24
CA TYR A 60 -11.62 -8.10 21.59
C TYR A 60 -11.00 -8.39 22.97
N ALA A 61 -11.84 -8.64 23.94
CA ALA A 61 -11.42 -8.88 25.34
C ALA A 61 -11.35 -10.38 25.70
N GLY A 62 -11.68 -11.29 24.76
CA GLY A 62 -11.57 -12.74 24.93
C GLY A 62 -10.13 -13.23 24.86
N ASP A 63 -9.93 -14.53 25.07
CA ASP A 63 -8.63 -15.16 24.93
C ASP A 63 -8.20 -15.20 23.45
N LEU A 64 -6.98 -14.79 23.17
CA LEU A 64 -6.43 -14.85 21.83
C LEU A 64 -6.08 -16.30 21.47
N THR A 65 -6.98 -16.96 20.74
CA THR A 65 -6.72 -18.32 20.24
C THR A 65 -6.24 -18.28 18.79
N PRO A 66 -5.44 -19.26 18.33
CA PRO A 66 -5.02 -19.35 16.94
C PRO A 66 -6.19 -19.35 15.95
N GLU A 67 -7.31 -20.02 16.30
CA GLU A 67 -8.52 -20.10 15.48
C GLU A 67 -9.23 -18.74 15.37
N TYR A 68 -9.22 -17.96 16.45
CA TYR A 68 -9.77 -16.61 16.39
C TYR A 68 -8.90 -15.69 15.55
N ALA A 69 -7.58 -15.72 15.74
CA ALA A 69 -6.63 -14.93 14.96
C ALA A 69 -6.73 -15.24 13.45
N ALA A 70 -6.90 -16.50 13.09
CA ALA A 70 -7.01 -16.95 11.69
C ALA A 70 -8.28 -16.46 10.95
N GLN A 71 -9.23 -15.82 11.62
CA GLN A 71 -10.42 -15.24 10.98
C GLN A 71 -10.14 -13.89 10.30
N PHE A 72 -8.99 -13.28 10.57
CA PHE A 72 -8.60 -11.99 9.99
C PHE A 72 -7.77 -12.15 8.72
N GLY A 73 -7.84 -11.19 7.83
CA GLY A 73 -7.02 -11.19 6.62
C GLY A 73 -5.53 -10.98 6.91
N ILE A 74 -5.23 -10.19 7.97
CA ILE A 74 -3.87 -9.92 8.44
C ILE A 74 -3.89 -9.93 9.97
N VAL A 75 -2.91 -10.59 10.56
CA VAL A 75 -2.66 -10.63 12.02
C VAL A 75 -1.31 -9.97 12.30
N VAL A 76 -1.30 -9.00 13.20
CA VAL A 76 -0.07 -8.36 13.69
C VAL A 76 0.09 -8.70 15.16
N LEU A 77 1.08 -9.50 15.50
CA LEU A 77 1.39 -9.96 16.85
C LEU A 77 2.61 -9.22 17.39
N THR A 78 2.50 -8.63 18.57
CA THR A 78 3.59 -7.85 19.17
C THR A 78 3.92 -8.38 20.57
N GLY A 79 5.22 -8.61 20.84
CA GLY A 79 5.71 -8.96 22.16
C GLY A 79 5.16 -10.26 22.75
N ALA A 80 4.85 -11.25 21.90
CA ALA A 80 4.31 -12.54 22.31
C ALA A 80 5.41 -13.61 22.44
N PRO A 81 5.24 -14.63 23.31
CA PRO A 81 6.13 -15.78 23.37
C PRO A 81 6.22 -16.50 22.02
N LEU A 82 7.42 -16.97 21.67
CA LEU A 82 7.67 -17.62 20.36
C LEU A 82 6.72 -18.81 20.11
N ALA A 83 6.45 -19.63 21.12
CA ALA A 83 5.56 -20.78 20.98
C ALA A 83 4.12 -20.38 20.60
N GLU A 84 3.60 -19.29 21.18
CA GLU A 84 2.31 -18.71 20.84
C GLU A 84 2.32 -18.14 19.42
N ALA A 85 3.38 -17.40 19.07
CA ALA A 85 3.54 -16.84 17.72
C ALA A 85 3.57 -17.93 16.64
N ILE A 86 4.26 -19.06 16.89
CA ILE A 86 4.28 -20.21 15.96
C ILE A 86 2.88 -20.79 15.80
N ALA A 87 2.14 -21.04 16.89
CA ALA A 87 0.81 -21.61 16.83
C ALA A 87 -0.18 -20.71 16.07
N ILE A 88 -0.13 -19.40 16.31
CA ILE A 88 -0.97 -18.42 15.60
C ILE A 88 -0.57 -18.36 14.12
N ASN A 89 0.73 -18.32 13.80
CA ASN A 89 1.19 -18.28 12.42
C ASN A 89 0.77 -19.52 11.63
N GLU A 90 0.87 -20.71 12.22
CA GLU A 90 0.42 -21.96 11.57
C GLU A 90 -1.09 -21.95 11.27
N ALA A 91 -1.91 -21.42 12.18
CA ALA A 91 -3.34 -21.27 11.96
C ALA A 91 -3.63 -20.23 10.88
N CYS A 92 -2.96 -19.10 10.89
CA CYS A 92 -3.05 -18.06 9.85
C CYS A 92 -2.70 -18.63 8.47
N ARG A 93 -1.58 -19.35 8.36
CA ARG A 93 -1.12 -19.95 7.11
C ARG A 93 -2.13 -20.95 6.55
N LYS A 94 -2.70 -21.80 7.40
CA LYS A 94 -3.78 -22.75 7.00
C LYS A 94 -5.04 -22.04 6.49
N ALA A 95 -5.36 -20.88 7.06
CA ALA A 95 -6.53 -20.08 6.69
C ALA A 95 -6.27 -19.10 5.52
N GLY A 96 -5.03 -18.96 5.03
CA GLY A 96 -4.63 -17.97 4.04
C GLY A 96 -4.55 -16.54 4.57
N ALA A 97 -4.55 -16.36 5.89
CA ALA A 97 -4.32 -15.08 6.54
C ALA A 97 -2.80 -14.72 6.53
N ARG A 98 -2.49 -13.45 6.45
CA ARG A 98 -1.10 -12.95 6.51
C ARG A 98 -0.72 -12.71 7.95
N PHE A 99 0.52 -13.02 8.28
CA PHE A 99 1.01 -12.89 9.64
C PHE A 99 2.25 -12.00 9.71
N ILE A 100 2.25 -11.10 10.68
CA ILE A 100 3.39 -10.25 11.01
C ILE A 100 3.64 -10.36 12.50
N MET A 101 4.86 -10.72 12.87
CA MET A 101 5.32 -10.69 14.25
C MET A 101 6.38 -9.61 14.41
N THR A 102 6.28 -8.84 15.48
CA THR A 102 7.30 -7.84 15.84
C THR A 102 7.54 -7.86 17.33
N ASP A 103 8.79 -7.63 17.71
CA ASP A 103 9.20 -7.53 19.09
C ASP A 103 10.30 -6.48 19.25
N THR A 104 10.39 -5.91 20.45
CA THR A 104 11.44 -4.95 20.83
C THR A 104 12.16 -5.41 22.09
N MET A 105 13.47 -5.49 22.03
CA MET A 105 14.34 -5.99 23.11
C MET A 105 15.42 -4.95 23.40
N GLY A 106 15.08 -3.91 24.15
CA GLY A 106 15.99 -2.79 24.44
C GLY A 106 16.37 -2.03 23.16
N LEU A 107 17.64 -2.12 22.74
CA LEU A 107 18.14 -1.48 21.52
C LEU A 107 17.92 -2.31 20.24
N PHE A 108 17.42 -3.52 20.39
CA PHE A 108 17.19 -4.43 19.28
C PHE A 108 15.69 -4.60 19.01
N GLY A 109 15.34 -4.89 17.77
CA GLY A 109 14.00 -5.27 17.38
C GLY A 109 14.04 -6.42 16.40
N SER A 110 12.96 -7.18 16.33
CA SER A 110 12.75 -8.23 15.36
C SER A 110 11.44 -8.00 14.60
N LEU A 111 11.45 -8.33 13.32
CA LEU A 111 10.28 -8.36 12.46
C LEU A 111 10.30 -9.65 11.67
N PHE A 112 9.21 -10.39 11.71
CA PHE A 112 8.98 -11.57 10.90
C PHE A 112 7.67 -11.43 10.16
N CYS A 113 7.64 -11.79 8.88
CA CYS A 113 6.45 -11.77 8.04
C CYS A 113 6.25 -13.13 7.38
N ASP A 114 5.02 -13.63 7.42
CA ASP A 114 4.58 -14.79 6.64
C ASP A 114 3.34 -14.41 5.83
N PHE A 115 3.52 -14.27 4.51
CA PHE A 115 2.46 -13.90 3.57
C PHE A 115 2.05 -15.07 2.65
N GLY A 116 2.45 -16.29 3.01
CA GLY A 116 2.20 -17.50 2.23
C GLY A 116 3.31 -17.76 1.20
N ASP A 117 3.07 -18.72 0.33
CA ASP A 117 4.05 -19.13 -0.71
C ASP A 117 4.09 -18.13 -1.87
N GLU A 118 3.00 -17.40 -2.10
CA GLU A 118 2.88 -16.39 -3.14
C GLU A 118 2.10 -15.18 -2.62
N PHE A 119 2.65 -13.98 -2.79
CA PHE A 119 2.01 -12.72 -2.44
C PHE A 119 2.12 -11.73 -3.58
N VAL A 120 0.99 -11.43 -4.23
CA VAL A 120 0.92 -10.50 -5.34
C VAL A 120 0.72 -9.08 -4.80
N VAL A 121 1.64 -8.18 -5.14
CA VAL A 121 1.55 -6.74 -4.85
C VAL A 121 0.98 -6.06 -6.09
N HIS A 122 -0.25 -5.58 -6.01
CA HIS A 122 -0.92 -4.89 -7.13
C HIS A 122 -0.51 -3.44 -7.25
N ASP A 123 -0.12 -2.81 -6.15
CA ASP A 123 0.36 -1.43 -6.10
C ASP A 123 1.55 -1.35 -5.14
N THR A 124 2.71 -0.99 -5.69
CA THR A 124 3.99 -1.05 -4.96
C THR A 124 4.24 0.18 -4.09
N ASN A 125 3.66 1.33 -4.41
CA ASN A 125 3.93 2.60 -3.73
C ASN A 125 2.69 3.34 -3.22
N GLY A 126 1.47 2.96 -3.63
CA GLY A 126 0.22 3.61 -3.22
C GLY A 126 0.03 5.03 -3.76
N GLU A 127 0.85 5.44 -4.73
CA GLU A 127 0.71 6.74 -5.37
C GLU A 127 -0.32 6.68 -6.51
N GLU A 128 -0.95 7.81 -6.81
CA GLU A 128 -1.86 7.92 -7.95
C GLU A 128 -1.09 7.73 -9.28
N PRO A 129 -1.69 7.06 -10.28
CA PRO A 129 -1.09 6.94 -11.60
C PRO A 129 -0.79 8.32 -12.20
N GLN A 130 0.38 8.44 -12.80
CA GLN A 130 0.79 9.69 -13.46
C GLN A 130 -0.02 9.93 -14.74
N ASN A 131 -0.43 11.17 -14.95
CA ASN A 131 -1.13 11.60 -16.14
C ASN A 131 -0.46 12.86 -16.69
N ALA A 132 -0.29 12.95 -18.00
CA ALA A 132 0.27 14.13 -18.64
C ALA A 132 -0.34 14.37 -20.02
N MET A 133 -0.42 15.64 -20.43
CA MET A 133 -0.81 16.03 -21.78
C MET A 133 0.34 15.76 -22.75
N VAL A 134 0.03 15.17 -23.92
CA VAL A 134 0.99 14.91 -24.98
C VAL A 134 1.17 16.14 -25.85
N ALA A 135 2.42 16.56 -26.02
CA ALA A 135 2.81 17.64 -26.94
C ALA A 135 3.18 17.12 -28.33
N SER A 136 3.85 15.98 -28.40
CA SER A 136 4.24 15.35 -29.68
C SER A 136 4.58 13.87 -29.51
N VAL A 137 4.42 13.12 -30.60
CA VAL A 137 4.90 11.72 -30.75
C VAL A 137 5.60 11.60 -32.08
N THR A 138 6.83 11.05 -32.09
CA THR A 138 7.57 10.80 -33.33
C THR A 138 7.20 9.45 -33.95
N GLN A 139 7.36 9.32 -35.31
CA GLN A 139 7.22 8.06 -36.02
C GLN A 139 8.60 7.44 -36.24
N GLU A 140 9.11 6.72 -35.25
CA GLU A 140 10.46 6.15 -35.24
C GLU A 140 10.45 4.75 -34.64
N GLU A 141 11.57 4.04 -34.77
CA GLU A 141 11.78 2.72 -34.15
C GLU A 141 11.71 2.80 -32.61
N ALA A 142 12.14 3.92 -32.04
CA ALA A 142 11.95 4.27 -30.65
C ALA A 142 11.11 5.55 -30.58
N GLY A 143 9.79 5.42 -30.76
CA GLY A 143 8.86 6.55 -30.81
C GLY A 143 8.98 7.40 -29.55
N LEU A 144 9.46 8.65 -29.74
CA LEU A 144 9.64 9.61 -28.64
C LEU A 144 8.34 10.34 -28.38
N VAL A 145 7.88 10.28 -27.15
CA VAL A 145 6.76 11.06 -26.63
C VAL A 145 7.32 12.25 -25.86
N THR A 146 6.82 13.44 -26.16
CA THR A 146 7.08 14.65 -25.40
C THR A 146 5.79 15.09 -24.73
N VAL A 147 5.82 15.34 -23.42
CA VAL A 147 4.68 15.93 -22.69
C VAL A 147 4.80 17.44 -22.63
N LEU A 148 3.67 18.12 -22.37
CA LEU A 148 3.66 19.57 -22.21
C LEU A 148 4.47 20.01 -20.98
N ASP A 149 5.12 21.16 -21.08
CA ASP A 149 6.06 21.71 -20.07
C ASP A 149 5.35 22.29 -18.81
N GLU A 150 4.12 21.88 -18.55
CA GLU A 150 3.36 22.25 -17.35
C GLU A 150 3.72 21.40 -16.12
N GLY A 151 4.36 20.25 -16.34
CA GLY A 151 4.79 19.31 -15.30
C GLY A 151 5.62 18.17 -15.84
N ARG A 152 6.51 17.62 -15.01
CA ARG A 152 7.29 16.43 -15.35
C ARG A 152 6.33 15.24 -15.49
N HIS A 153 6.64 14.30 -16.39
CA HIS A 153 5.80 13.10 -16.57
C HIS A 153 5.84 12.12 -15.37
N GLY A 154 6.87 12.20 -14.51
CA GLY A 154 6.99 11.40 -13.28
C GLY A 154 7.12 9.88 -13.47
N LEU A 155 7.36 9.42 -14.71
CA LEU A 155 7.54 8.00 -15.02
C LEU A 155 8.97 7.54 -14.76
N GLU A 156 9.12 6.24 -14.51
CA GLU A 156 10.38 5.53 -14.38
C GLU A 156 10.57 4.49 -15.50
N ASP A 157 11.82 4.03 -15.72
CA ASP A 157 12.09 3.00 -16.70
C ASP A 157 11.37 1.68 -16.36
N GLY A 158 10.59 1.18 -17.30
CA GLY A 158 9.80 -0.03 -17.13
C GLY A 158 8.33 0.21 -16.75
N ASP A 159 7.94 1.43 -16.43
CA ASP A 159 6.53 1.79 -16.34
C ASP A 159 5.80 1.49 -17.64
N CYS A 160 4.49 1.26 -17.55
CA CYS A 160 3.63 1.12 -18.71
C CYS A 160 2.68 2.29 -18.83
N VAL A 161 2.39 2.71 -20.07
CA VAL A 161 1.47 3.81 -20.35
C VAL A 161 0.45 3.44 -21.42
N THR A 162 -0.73 4.01 -21.30
CA THR A 162 -1.78 4.06 -22.32
C THR A 162 -2.02 5.50 -22.75
N PHE A 163 -2.75 5.68 -23.85
CA PHE A 163 -3.05 7.00 -24.39
C PHE A 163 -4.54 7.15 -24.64
N SER A 164 -5.02 8.39 -24.59
CA SER A 164 -6.37 8.76 -24.98
C SER A 164 -6.39 10.10 -25.71
N GLU A 165 -7.39 10.30 -26.55
CA GLU A 165 -7.64 11.57 -27.27
C GLU A 165 -6.50 12.04 -28.19
N VAL A 166 -5.61 11.14 -28.62
CA VAL A 166 -4.56 11.42 -29.61
C VAL A 166 -5.21 11.57 -30.98
N VAL A 167 -4.91 12.66 -31.68
CA VAL A 167 -5.37 12.92 -33.05
C VAL A 167 -4.23 12.72 -34.05
N GLY A 168 -4.53 12.03 -35.17
CA GLY A 168 -3.58 11.68 -36.22
C GLY A 168 -2.95 10.31 -36.04
N MET A 169 -2.45 9.98 -34.85
CA MET A 169 -1.92 8.67 -34.45
C MET A 169 -2.94 7.92 -33.55
N GLY A 170 -4.16 7.75 -34.09
CA GLY A 170 -5.30 7.22 -33.32
C GLY A 170 -5.13 5.81 -32.78
N GLU A 171 -4.25 5.01 -33.40
CA GLU A 171 -3.94 3.65 -32.98
C GLU A 171 -3.34 3.59 -31.55
N LEU A 172 -2.79 4.70 -31.07
CA LEU A 172 -2.32 4.79 -29.67
C LEU A 172 -3.48 4.76 -28.66
N ASN A 173 -4.65 5.26 -29.00
CA ASN A 173 -5.80 5.31 -28.11
C ASN A 173 -6.39 3.92 -27.77
N GLU A 174 -6.10 2.92 -28.60
CA GLU A 174 -6.65 1.57 -28.50
C GLU A 174 -5.56 0.51 -28.29
N CYS A 175 -4.30 0.95 -28.10
CA CYS A 175 -3.19 0.01 -27.94
C CYS A 175 -3.11 -0.56 -26.52
N GLU A 176 -2.57 -1.77 -26.43
CA GLU A 176 -2.14 -2.35 -25.15
C GLU A 176 -1.12 -1.44 -24.46
N PRO A 177 -1.02 -1.52 -23.11
CA PRO A 177 -0.05 -0.74 -22.36
C PRO A 177 1.37 -0.87 -22.92
N ARG A 178 2.02 0.25 -23.21
CA ARG A 178 3.37 0.29 -23.80
C ARG A 178 4.42 0.53 -22.72
N PRO A 179 5.51 -0.26 -22.70
CA PRO A 179 6.60 -0.03 -21.77
C PRO A 179 7.34 1.27 -22.10
N VAL A 180 7.71 1.99 -21.05
CA VAL A 180 8.38 3.28 -21.11
C VAL A 180 9.88 3.11 -20.88
N LYS A 181 10.68 3.88 -21.66
CA LYS A 181 12.05 4.17 -21.33
C LYS A 181 12.25 5.69 -21.25
N VAL A 182 12.64 6.16 -20.08
CA VAL A 182 12.79 7.59 -19.78
C VAL A 182 14.01 8.16 -20.50
N VAL A 183 13.84 9.27 -21.19
CA VAL A 183 14.92 10.01 -21.87
C VAL A 183 15.22 11.32 -21.16
N GLY A 184 14.21 11.95 -20.62
CA GLY A 184 14.34 13.22 -19.87
C GLY A 184 13.08 13.52 -19.06
N PRO A 185 13.04 14.61 -18.30
CA PRO A 185 11.92 14.90 -17.40
C PRO A 185 10.57 15.14 -18.11
N TYR A 186 10.59 15.41 -19.41
CA TYR A 186 9.41 15.66 -20.25
C TYR A 186 9.34 14.71 -21.46
N THR A 187 10.29 13.75 -21.57
CA THR A 187 10.41 12.91 -22.76
C THR A 187 10.69 11.47 -22.37
N PHE A 188 10.00 10.55 -23.05
CA PHE A 188 10.21 9.09 -22.94
C PHE A 188 9.91 8.39 -24.25
N THR A 189 10.38 7.17 -24.43
CA THR A 189 10.09 6.36 -25.61
C THR A 189 9.10 5.24 -25.27
N ILE A 190 8.32 4.82 -26.29
CA ILE A 190 7.24 3.82 -26.15
C ILE A 190 7.38 2.66 -27.15
N GLY A 191 8.60 2.41 -27.65
CA GLY A 191 8.88 1.41 -28.67
C GLY A 191 8.52 1.86 -30.09
N ASP A 192 8.36 0.92 -31.02
CA ASP A 192 8.19 1.19 -32.43
C ASP A 192 6.84 1.85 -32.76
N THR A 193 6.89 3.01 -33.40
CA THR A 193 5.74 3.80 -33.87
C THR A 193 5.71 4.03 -35.38
N ARG A 194 6.66 3.43 -36.14
CA ARG A 194 6.77 3.63 -37.61
C ARG A 194 5.55 3.16 -38.38
N GLY A 195 4.84 2.14 -37.86
CA GLY A 195 3.63 1.59 -38.46
C GLY A 195 2.33 2.33 -38.08
N LEU A 196 2.41 3.34 -37.22
CA LEU A 196 1.24 4.11 -36.78
C LEU A 196 1.00 5.33 -37.68
N GLY A 197 -0.18 5.94 -37.55
CA GLY A 197 -0.50 7.21 -38.20
C GLY A 197 0.44 8.35 -37.76
N LYS A 198 0.41 9.47 -38.50
CA LYS A 198 1.19 10.64 -38.11
C LYS A 198 0.48 11.40 -36.99
N TYR A 199 1.20 11.63 -35.89
CA TYR A 199 0.68 12.49 -34.82
C TYR A 199 0.41 13.91 -35.33
N GLU A 200 -0.78 14.42 -35.04
CA GLU A 200 -1.19 15.78 -35.39
C GLU A 200 -1.27 16.68 -34.16
N ARG A 201 -2.00 16.24 -33.13
CA ARG A 201 -2.21 17.04 -31.91
C ARG A 201 -2.90 16.27 -30.79
N GLY A 202 -2.82 16.85 -29.59
CA GLY A 202 -3.62 16.48 -28.40
C GLY A 202 -3.27 15.12 -27.83
N GLY A 203 -4.04 14.68 -26.88
CA GLY A 203 -3.93 13.41 -26.20
C GLY A 203 -3.39 13.52 -24.78
N TYR A 204 -3.72 12.50 -24.02
CA TYR A 204 -3.26 12.31 -22.67
C TYR A 204 -2.52 10.98 -22.57
N MET A 205 -1.45 10.99 -21.80
CA MET A 205 -0.75 9.79 -21.36
C MET A 205 -1.25 9.42 -19.98
N HIS A 206 -1.50 8.14 -19.75
CA HIS A 206 -1.93 7.57 -18.46
C HIS A 206 -0.98 6.43 -18.07
N GLN A 207 -0.35 6.54 -16.90
CA GLN A 207 0.44 5.43 -16.33
C GLN A 207 -0.50 4.28 -15.95
N VAL A 208 -0.12 3.07 -16.30
CA VAL A 208 -0.78 1.82 -15.89
C VAL A 208 0.03 1.19 -14.77
N LYS A 209 -0.61 0.95 -13.63
CA LYS A 209 -0.02 0.27 -12.47
C LYS A 209 -0.51 -1.17 -12.35
#